data_7df191e12cb41a70c860384ac60ab691
#
_entry.id   7df191e12cb41a70c860384ac60ab691
#
_cell.length_a   1.000
_cell.length_b   1.000
_cell.length_c   1.000
_cell.angle_alpha   90.00
_cell.angle_beta   90.00
_cell.angle_gamma   90.00
#
_symmetry.space_group_name_H-M   'P 1'
#
loop_
_entity.id
_entity.type
_entity.pdbx_description
1 polymer ?
#
loop_
_entity_poly.entity_id
_entity_poly.type
_entity_poly.pdbx_seq_one_letter_code
_entity_poly.pdbx_strand_id
1 'polypeptide(L)'
;VDEEKIKNQRQRARKLGALKLDTLTKSISKPLRDVLKAYDYELAVLHPFEATLADLTVRARAKQGHQSLPEVLKAVNELRKSVLETGKRHAAAAKNATSKQEAIEATEAGFREVESLMLEGADVVLNLIDVQKALRKIPIVQLGMPTVVLVGAPNVGKSSIVRAISSGTPEVNNYPFTTRGMTLGHLQYEDWAEGQCQVMDTPGVLNRPDEERNEMESLTLASMLHLPTAVMFVLDLTGNSGALSSIENQIQIRNGLRARFPKRPWVDVISKADLPMDQEDPAVARAPAGALKVSVADGTGLADLEARVKEMLLDVREVLSAIGLAEGPGGRVEGEGSGG
;
A
#
# COMPACT_ATOMS: atom_id res chain seq x y z
N VAL A 1 45.74 2.89 13.85
CA VAL A 1 47.12 2.62 13.37
C VAL A 1 48.05 3.42 14.24
N ASP A 2 48.90 2.75 15.01
CA ASP A 2 49.84 3.37 15.93
C ASP A 2 50.95 4.08 15.12
N GLU A 3 50.85 5.39 14.99
CA GLU A 3 51.75 6.22 14.15
C GLU A 3 53.20 6.17 14.60
N GLU A 4 53.46 6.01 15.89
CA GLU A 4 54.80 5.93 16.47
C GLU A 4 55.55 4.67 16.10
N LYS A 5 54.86 3.57 15.76
CA LYS A 5 55.47 2.28 15.38
C LYS A 5 55.89 2.19 13.93
N ILE A 6 55.47 3.17 13.04
CA ILE A 6 55.81 3.09 11.64
C ILE A 6 56.97 4.06 11.34
N LYS A 7 58.18 3.58 11.44
CA LYS A 7 59.41 4.35 11.16
C LYS A 7 59.57 4.79 9.69
N ASN A 8 58.94 4.08 8.72
CA ASN A 8 59.05 4.39 7.28
C ASN A 8 57.82 5.21 6.80
N GLN A 9 58.07 6.47 6.45
CA GLN A 9 57.03 7.38 5.96
C GLN A 9 56.27 6.90 4.73
N ARG A 10 56.89 6.13 3.86
CA ARG A 10 56.23 5.49 2.69
C ARG A 10 55.24 4.43 3.15
N GLN A 11 55.63 3.54 4.06
CA GLN A 11 54.72 2.50 4.55
C GLN A 11 53.55 3.10 5.30
N ARG A 12 53.78 4.16 6.06
CA ARG A 12 52.71 4.89 6.75
C ARG A 12 51.70 5.49 5.75
N ALA A 13 52.18 6.21 4.70
CA ALA A 13 51.32 6.77 3.67
C ALA A 13 50.48 5.70 2.96
N ARG A 14 51.09 4.56 2.58
CA ARG A 14 50.42 3.43 1.91
C ARG A 14 49.29 2.86 2.78
N LYS A 15 49.57 2.57 4.06
CA LYS A 15 48.58 1.99 4.98
C LYS A 15 47.46 2.98 5.29
N LEU A 16 47.79 4.22 5.57
CA LEU A 16 46.83 5.27 5.91
C LEU A 16 45.92 5.60 4.73
N GLY A 17 46.47 5.73 3.51
CA GLY A 17 45.70 5.99 2.30
C GLY A 17 44.69 4.87 2.01
N ALA A 18 45.16 3.64 2.05
CA ALA A 18 44.28 2.49 1.83
C ALA A 18 43.18 2.39 2.91
N LEU A 19 43.51 2.66 4.19
CA LEU A 19 42.53 2.63 5.29
C LEU A 19 41.48 3.75 5.11
N LYS A 20 41.91 4.98 4.74
CA LYS A 20 40.97 6.08 4.51
C LYS A 20 40.00 5.79 3.38
N LEU A 21 40.47 5.23 2.25
CA LEU A 21 39.60 4.82 1.14
C LEU A 21 38.64 3.69 1.53
N ASP A 22 39.10 2.69 2.24
CA ASP A 22 38.27 1.60 2.73
C ASP A 22 37.19 2.11 3.69
N THR A 23 37.56 3.03 4.60
CA THR A 23 36.60 3.65 5.53
C THR A 23 35.56 4.50 4.79
N LEU A 24 35.98 5.34 3.85
CA LEU A 24 35.07 6.16 3.05
C LEU A 24 34.07 5.31 2.27
N THR A 25 34.58 4.32 1.52
CA THR A 25 33.72 3.47 0.68
C THR A 25 32.76 2.60 1.49
N LYS A 26 33.18 2.13 2.66
CA LYS A 26 32.31 1.40 3.59
C LYS A 26 31.23 2.29 4.18
N SER A 27 31.59 3.54 4.57
CA SER A 27 30.61 4.50 5.14
C SER A 27 29.51 4.87 4.14
N ILE A 28 29.83 4.92 2.84
CA ILE A 28 28.85 5.19 1.77
C ILE A 28 28.07 3.92 1.41
N SER A 29 28.76 2.78 1.22
CA SER A 29 28.14 1.56 0.71
C SER A 29 27.29 0.81 1.74
N LYS A 30 27.57 0.97 3.05
CA LYS A 30 26.82 0.32 4.12
C LYS A 30 25.37 0.78 4.19
N PRO A 31 25.04 2.09 4.26
CA PRO A 31 23.65 2.56 4.26
C PRO A 31 22.88 2.09 3.01
N LEU A 32 23.50 2.17 1.82
CA LEU A 32 22.86 1.71 0.59
C LEU A 32 22.55 0.20 0.62
N ARG A 33 23.46 -0.60 1.15
CA ARG A 33 23.25 -2.05 1.34
C ARG A 33 22.14 -2.32 2.35
N ASP A 34 22.13 -1.60 3.47
CA ASP A 34 21.20 -1.84 4.56
C ASP A 34 19.77 -1.48 4.11
N VAL A 35 19.59 -0.41 3.31
CA VAL A 35 18.31 -0.08 2.67
C VAL A 35 17.86 -1.18 1.70
N LEU A 36 18.73 -1.67 0.81
CA LEU A 36 18.39 -2.75 -0.11
C LEU A 36 17.91 -4.00 0.63
N LYS A 37 18.62 -4.39 1.71
CA LYS A 37 18.21 -5.52 2.54
C LYS A 37 16.89 -5.29 3.27
N ALA A 38 16.62 -4.06 3.73
CA ALA A 38 15.35 -3.71 4.36
C ALA A 38 14.19 -3.89 3.37
N TYR A 39 14.34 -3.43 2.12
CA TYR A 39 13.31 -3.65 1.09
C TYR A 39 13.07 -5.13 0.80
N ASP A 40 14.14 -5.92 0.65
CA ASP A 40 14.01 -7.37 0.42
C ASP A 40 13.25 -8.06 1.57
N TYR A 41 13.54 -7.70 2.82
CA TYR A 41 12.88 -8.27 4.00
C TYR A 41 11.46 -7.77 4.18
N GLU A 42 11.24 -6.46 4.16
CA GLU A 42 9.93 -5.85 4.40
C GLU A 42 8.89 -6.30 3.36
N LEU A 43 9.26 -6.31 2.06
CA LEU A 43 8.37 -6.80 1.01
C LEU A 43 7.98 -8.27 1.16
N ALA A 44 8.85 -9.09 1.76
CA ALA A 44 8.60 -10.52 1.99
C ALA A 44 7.67 -10.79 3.18
N VAL A 45 7.58 -9.86 4.15
CA VAL A 45 6.78 -10.03 5.38
C VAL A 45 5.50 -9.19 5.40
N LEU A 46 5.29 -8.32 4.41
CA LEU A 46 4.06 -7.53 4.31
C LEU A 46 2.82 -8.42 4.21
N HIS A 47 1.75 -8.00 4.86
CA HIS A 47 0.45 -8.60 4.62
C HIS A 47 0.09 -8.47 3.12
N PRO A 48 -0.54 -9.49 2.48
CA PRO A 48 -0.84 -9.46 1.03
C PRO A 48 -1.61 -8.22 0.58
N PHE A 49 -2.47 -7.65 1.42
CA PHE A 49 -3.15 -6.39 1.14
C PHE A 49 -2.18 -5.21 1.09
N GLU A 50 -1.28 -5.09 2.07
CA GLU A 50 -0.27 -4.03 2.11
C GLU A 50 0.73 -4.14 0.95
N ALA A 51 1.13 -5.37 0.61
CA ALA A 51 1.96 -5.63 -0.57
C ALA A 51 1.27 -5.18 -1.86
N THR A 52 -0.05 -5.40 -1.98
CA THR A 52 -0.83 -4.91 -3.13
C THR A 52 -0.89 -3.37 -3.14
N LEU A 53 -1.08 -2.72 -1.99
CA LEU A 53 -1.07 -1.24 -1.90
C LEU A 53 0.28 -0.66 -2.32
N ALA A 54 1.37 -1.28 -1.89
CA ALA A 54 2.73 -0.88 -2.28
C ALA A 54 2.93 -1.03 -3.80
N ASP A 55 2.53 -2.16 -4.37
CA ASP A 55 2.63 -2.42 -5.81
C ASP A 55 1.79 -1.41 -6.63
N LEU A 56 0.53 -1.16 -6.24
CA LEU A 56 -0.32 -0.16 -6.91
C LEU A 56 0.29 1.25 -6.84
N THR A 57 0.88 1.63 -5.70
CA THR A 57 1.55 2.91 -5.54
C THR A 57 2.73 3.05 -6.50
N VAL A 58 3.56 2.01 -6.60
CA VAL A 58 4.74 2.01 -7.47
C VAL A 58 4.35 2.00 -8.95
N ARG A 59 3.33 1.20 -9.34
CA ARG A 59 2.80 1.17 -10.72
C ARG A 59 2.23 2.51 -11.15
N ALA A 60 1.47 3.18 -10.29
CA ALA A 60 0.93 4.50 -10.60
C ALA A 60 2.04 5.54 -10.82
N ARG A 61 3.13 5.49 -10.02
CA ARG A 61 4.31 6.33 -10.24
C ARG A 61 4.98 6.05 -11.59
N ALA A 62 5.12 4.77 -11.96
CA ALA A 62 5.70 4.39 -13.26
C ALA A 62 4.86 4.93 -14.43
N LYS A 63 3.52 4.90 -14.34
CA LYS A 63 2.63 5.53 -15.34
C LYS A 63 2.81 7.05 -15.45
N GLN A 64 3.28 7.72 -14.39
CA GLN A 64 3.60 9.15 -14.38
C GLN A 64 5.02 9.46 -14.89
N GLY A 65 5.74 8.45 -15.42
CA GLY A 65 7.09 8.60 -15.97
C GLY A 65 8.23 8.43 -14.96
N HIS A 66 7.95 8.00 -13.73
CA HIS A 66 8.98 7.66 -12.75
C HIS A 66 9.50 6.23 -12.97
N GLN A 67 10.71 5.95 -12.51
CA GLN A 67 11.26 4.60 -12.52
C GLN A 67 10.44 3.66 -11.62
N SER A 68 10.33 2.39 -12.02
CA SER A 68 9.74 1.34 -11.18
C SER A 68 10.64 1.03 -9.97
N LEU A 69 10.05 0.46 -8.91
CA LEU A 69 10.83 0.10 -7.71
C LEU A 69 12.00 -0.86 -8.02
N PRO A 70 11.83 -1.95 -8.82
CA PRO A 70 12.95 -2.81 -9.17
C PRO A 70 14.08 -2.09 -9.91
N GLU A 71 13.75 -1.14 -10.81
CA GLU A 71 14.75 -0.35 -11.53
C GLU A 71 15.52 0.57 -10.58
N VAL A 72 14.83 1.24 -9.66
CA VAL A 72 15.46 2.09 -8.63
C VAL A 72 16.38 1.26 -7.73
N LEU A 73 15.93 0.12 -7.21
CA LEU A 73 16.74 -0.74 -6.35
C LEU A 73 17.96 -1.30 -7.10
N LYS A 74 17.79 -1.65 -8.37
CA LYS A 74 18.90 -2.09 -9.24
C LYS A 74 19.93 -0.98 -9.40
N ALA A 75 19.50 0.26 -9.72
CA ALA A 75 20.39 1.41 -9.87
C ALA A 75 21.16 1.73 -8.58
N VAL A 76 20.49 1.68 -7.42
CA VAL A 76 21.12 1.85 -6.11
C VAL A 76 22.19 0.79 -5.87
N ASN A 77 21.92 -0.47 -6.22
CA ASN A 77 22.89 -1.56 -6.06
C ASN A 77 24.09 -1.41 -7.01
N GLU A 78 23.86 -0.94 -8.22
CA GLU A 78 24.93 -0.63 -9.19
C GLU A 78 25.81 0.50 -8.68
N LEU A 79 25.24 1.62 -8.22
CA LEU A 79 25.98 2.72 -7.59
C LEU A 79 26.83 2.23 -6.42
N ARG A 80 26.22 1.42 -5.51
CA ARG A 80 26.95 0.83 -4.38
C ARG A 80 28.13 -0.04 -4.81
N LYS A 81 27.97 -0.86 -5.85
CA LYS A 81 29.05 -1.70 -6.40
C LYS A 81 30.16 -0.86 -6.99
N SER A 82 29.83 0.17 -7.79
CA SER A 82 30.79 1.06 -8.40
C SER A 82 31.66 1.79 -7.35
N VAL A 83 31.03 2.28 -6.28
CA VAL A 83 31.75 2.91 -5.16
C VAL A 83 32.73 1.92 -4.51
N LEU A 84 32.30 0.68 -4.25
CA LEU A 84 33.16 -0.34 -3.65
C LEU A 84 34.32 -0.75 -4.56
N GLU A 85 34.10 -0.89 -5.86
CA GLU A 85 35.11 -1.28 -6.84
C GLU A 85 36.16 -0.18 -7.00
N THR A 86 35.71 1.07 -7.11
CA THR A 86 36.58 2.25 -7.17
C THR A 86 37.44 2.36 -5.92
N GLY A 87 36.85 2.23 -4.73
CA GLY A 87 37.59 2.25 -3.49
C GLY A 87 38.63 1.13 -3.37
N LYS A 88 38.28 -0.09 -3.76
CA LYS A 88 39.20 -1.23 -3.78
C LYS A 88 40.37 -1.01 -4.75
N ARG A 89 40.09 -0.50 -5.94
CA ARG A 89 41.12 -0.20 -6.97
C ARG A 89 42.13 0.81 -6.48
N HIS A 90 41.67 1.95 -5.96
CA HIS A 90 42.57 3.00 -5.45
C HIS A 90 43.26 2.62 -4.14
N ALA A 91 42.61 1.85 -3.27
CA ALA A 91 43.27 1.32 -2.07
C ALA A 91 44.40 0.33 -2.42
N ALA A 92 44.20 -0.48 -3.46
CA ALA A 92 45.25 -1.35 -3.98
C ALA A 92 46.40 -0.53 -4.62
N ALA A 93 46.12 0.52 -5.41
CA ALA A 93 47.09 1.42 -5.96
C ALA A 93 47.90 2.10 -4.84
N ALA A 94 47.25 2.66 -3.83
CA ALA A 94 47.92 3.28 -2.68
C ALA A 94 48.82 2.27 -1.93
N LYS A 95 48.39 1.02 -1.75
CA LYS A 95 49.19 -0.05 -1.11
C LYS A 95 50.43 -0.41 -1.92
N ASN A 96 50.36 -0.39 -3.23
CA ASN A 96 51.41 -0.80 -4.15
C ASN A 96 52.33 0.36 -4.58
N ALA A 97 52.05 1.60 -4.19
CA ALA A 97 52.79 2.79 -4.56
C ALA A 97 54.28 2.65 -4.23
N THR A 98 55.17 3.12 -5.13
CA THR A 98 56.63 3.02 -4.98
C THR A 98 57.17 4.11 -4.09
N SER A 99 56.49 5.25 -3.98
CA SER A 99 56.85 6.40 -3.16
C SER A 99 55.74 6.85 -2.22
N LYS A 100 56.09 7.73 -1.26
CA LYS A 100 55.10 8.39 -0.40
C LYS A 100 54.15 9.29 -1.23
N GLN A 101 54.73 10.01 -2.19
CA GLN A 101 53.96 10.93 -3.04
C GLN A 101 52.94 10.17 -3.89
N GLU A 102 53.33 9.08 -4.54
CA GLU A 102 52.45 8.23 -5.33
C GLU A 102 51.32 7.65 -4.48
N ALA A 103 51.58 7.23 -3.22
CA ALA A 103 50.55 6.75 -2.33
C ALA A 103 49.53 7.84 -1.97
N ILE A 104 49.96 9.07 -1.81
CA ILE A 104 49.06 10.23 -1.55
C ILE A 104 48.22 10.50 -2.79
N GLU A 105 48.84 10.60 -3.97
CA GLU A 105 48.16 10.87 -5.24
C GLU A 105 47.11 9.81 -5.57
N ALA A 106 47.42 8.50 -5.36
CA ALA A 106 46.48 7.44 -5.55
C ALA A 106 45.28 7.55 -4.58
N THR A 107 45.51 7.97 -3.33
CA THR A 107 44.47 8.19 -2.34
C THR A 107 43.57 9.37 -2.72
N GLU A 108 44.15 10.50 -3.11
CA GLU A 108 43.39 11.68 -3.53
C GLU A 108 42.61 11.47 -4.83
N ALA A 109 43.19 10.72 -5.78
CA ALA A 109 42.51 10.31 -7.00
C ALA A 109 41.29 9.44 -6.66
N GLY A 110 41.41 8.50 -5.69
CA GLY A 110 40.31 7.67 -5.22
C GLY A 110 39.21 8.48 -4.56
N PHE A 111 39.53 9.48 -3.77
CA PHE A 111 38.52 10.36 -3.17
C PHE A 111 37.75 11.15 -4.24
N ARG A 112 38.47 11.77 -5.20
CA ARG A 112 37.84 12.52 -6.30
C ARG A 112 36.93 11.64 -7.15
N GLU A 113 37.35 10.41 -7.45
CA GLU A 113 36.55 9.50 -8.25
C GLU A 113 35.31 8.99 -7.50
N VAL A 114 35.41 8.68 -6.20
CA VAL A 114 34.25 8.33 -5.37
C VAL A 114 33.30 9.51 -5.23
N GLU A 115 33.79 10.72 -5.07
CA GLU A 115 32.99 11.94 -5.06
C GLU A 115 32.23 12.14 -6.38
N SER A 116 32.92 12.01 -7.54
CA SER A 116 32.29 12.10 -8.87
C SER A 116 31.16 11.08 -9.03
N LEU A 117 31.43 9.81 -8.67
CA LEU A 117 30.41 8.76 -8.71
C LEU A 117 29.18 9.07 -7.84
N MET A 118 29.37 9.65 -6.67
CA MET A 118 28.26 10.03 -5.80
C MET A 118 27.48 11.23 -6.31
N LEU A 119 28.15 12.20 -6.92
CA LEU A 119 27.51 13.35 -7.55
C LEU A 119 26.70 12.92 -8.80
N GLU A 120 27.30 12.10 -9.66
CA GLU A 120 26.63 11.54 -10.83
C GLU A 120 25.45 10.61 -10.45
N GLY A 121 25.61 9.87 -9.35
CA GLY A 121 24.57 8.98 -8.80
C GLY A 121 23.56 9.66 -7.86
N ALA A 122 23.60 10.98 -7.70
CA ALA A 122 22.71 11.68 -6.76
C ALA A 122 21.23 11.45 -7.09
N ASP A 123 20.87 11.48 -8.36
CA ASP A 123 19.48 11.24 -8.81
C ASP A 123 18.97 9.83 -8.46
N VAL A 124 19.85 8.84 -8.44
CA VAL A 124 19.51 7.48 -8.03
C VAL A 124 19.07 7.44 -6.56
N VAL A 125 19.80 8.16 -5.70
CA VAL A 125 19.46 8.25 -4.27
C VAL A 125 18.18 9.08 -4.07
N LEU A 126 18.02 10.18 -4.81
CA LEU A 126 16.81 11.00 -4.76
C LEU A 126 15.57 10.22 -5.20
N ASN A 127 15.66 9.43 -6.28
CA ASN A 127 14.58 8.56 -6.73
C ASN A 127 14.18 7.53 -5.66
N LEU A 128 15.15 6.93 -4.96
CA LEU A 128 14.87 6.02 -3.85
C LEU A 128 14.13 6.72 -2.71
N ILE A 129 14.54 7.92 -2.34
CA ILE A 129 13.90 8.75 -1.31
C ILE A 129 12.45 9.07 -1.73
N ASP A 130 12.21 9.39 -2.98
CA ASP A 130 10.87 9.72 -3.48
C ASP A 130 9.94 8.50 -3.50
N VAL A 131 10.45 7.32 -3.84
CA VAL A 131 9.70 6.06 -3.69
C VAL A 131 9.35 5.83 -2.22
N GLN A 132 10.31 5.98 -1.32
CA GLN A 132 10.08 5.80 0.12
C GLN A 132 9.04 6.79 0.66
N LYS A 133 9.09 8.06 0.26
CA LYS A 133 8.09 9.07 0.63
C LYS A 133 6.69 8.70 0.13
N ALA A 134 6.58 8.13 -1.07
CA ALA A 134 5.29 7.68 -1.61
C ALA A 134 4.74 6.48 -0.85
N LEU A 135 5.57 5.49 -0.53
CA LEU A 135 5.15 4.32 0.25
C LEU A 135 4.75 4.68 1.68
N ARG A 136 5.44 5.63 2.33
CA ARG A 136 5.07 6.12 3.68
C ARG A 136 3.74 6.87 3.73
N LYS A 137 3.19 7.31 2.60
CA LYS A 137 1.88 7.95 2.51
C LYS A 137 0.72 6.95 2.42
N ILE A 138 1.02 5.65 2.28
CA ILE A 138 -0.01 4.63 2.29
C ILE A 138 -0.64 4.59 3.69
N PRO A 139 -1.97 4.76 3.79
CA PRO A 139 -2.66 4.69 5.07
C PRO A 139 -2.49 3.31 5.72
N ILE A 140 -2.32 3.29 7.04
CA ILE A 140 -2.27 2.05 7.81
C ILE A 140 -3.68 1.47 7.87
N VAL A 141 -3.83 0.21 7.46
CA VAL A 141 -5.09 -0.54 7.54
C VAL A 141 -5.09 -1.39 8.79
N GLN A 142 -6.16 -1.27 9.57
CA GLN A 142 -6.33 -2.09 10.76
C GLN A 142 -6.84 -3.47 10.34
N LEU A 143 -5.93 -4.41 10.16
CA LEU A 143 -6.21 -5.75 9.65
C LEU A 143 -7.09 -6.59 10.59
N GLY A 144 -7.05 -6.32 11.89
CA GLY A 144 -7.81 -6.99 12.95
C GLY A 144 -9.22 -6.46 13.18
N MET A 145 -9.62 -5.38 12.49
CA MET A 145 -10.93 -4.76 12.70
C MET A 145 -11.99 -5.34 11.76
N PRO A 146 -13.14 -5.84 12.29
CA PRO A 146 -14.24 -6.28 11.46
C PRO A 146 -14.69 -5.20 10.50
N THR A 147 -14.72 -5.53 9.21
CA THR A 147 -14.94 -4.53 8.15
C THR A 147 -16.00 -4.99 7.16
N VAL A 148 -16.93 -4.10 6.81
CA VAL A 148 -17.81 -4.27 5.65
C VAL A 148 -17.34 -3.39 4.51
N VAL A 149 -17.16 -3.97 3.32
CA VAL A 149 -16.74 -3.28 2.11
C VAL A 149 -17.93 -3.02 1.22
N LEU A 150 -18.16 -1.75 0.86
CA LEU A 150 -19.19 -1.39 -0.12
C LEU A 150 -18.62 -1.51 -1.54
N VAL A 151 -19.25 -2.34 -2.34
CA VAL A 151 -18.85 -2.62 -3.72
C VAL A 151 -20.01 -2.35 -4.67
N GLY A 152 -19.73 -1.92 -5.88
CA GLY A 152 -20.74 -1.63 -6.90
C GLY A 152 -20.21 -0.66 -7.93
N ALA A 153 -20.99 -0.41 -8.97
CA ALA A 153 -20.63 0.50 -10.05
C ALA A 153 -20.43 1.95 -9.54
N PRO A 154 -19.83 2.84 -10.33
CA PRO A 154 -19.78 4.26 -10.01
C PRO A 154 -21.17 4.86 -9.87
N ASN A 155 -21.32 5.84 -9.00
CA ASN A 155 -22.55 6.67 -8.79
C ASN A 155 -23.78 5.92 -8.29
N VAL A 156 -23.68 4.68 -7.84
CA VAL A 156 -24.80 3.89 -7.27
C VAL A 156 -25.14 4.27 -5.82
N GLY A 157 -24.49 5.27 -5.21
CA GLY A 157 -24.84 5.74 -3.86
C GLY A 157 -24.03 5.14 -2.71
N LYS A 158 -22.92 4.41 -2.96
CA LYS A 158 -22.07 3.82 -1.91
C LYS A 158 -21.66 4.82 -0.84
N SER A 159 -21.03 5.93 -1.22
CA SER A 159 -20.56 6.97 -0.29
C SER A 159 -21.69 7.61 0.52
N SER A 160 -22.90 7.67 -0.02
CA SER A 160 -24.08 8.17 0.71
C SER A 160 -24.51 7.20 1.78
N ILE A 161 -24.52 5.91 1.48
CA ILE A 161 -24.84 4.85 2.46
C ILE A 161 -23.78 4.85 3.57
N VAL A 162 -22.46 4.91 3.25
CA VAL A 162 -21.41 4.99 4.28
C VAL A 162 -21.65 6.14 5.25
N ARG A 163 -21.96 7.33 4.73
CA ARG A 163 -22.26 8.48 5.60
C ARG A 163 -23.50 8.31 6.45
N ALA A 164 -24.51 7.60 5.94
CA ALA A 164 -25.77 7.37 6.66
C ALA A 164 -25.63 6.40 7.82
N ILE A 165 -24.83 5.32 7.66
CA ILE A 165 -24.67 4.28 8.67
C ILE A 165 -23.45 4.47 9.59
N SER A 166 -22.54 5.41 9.27
CA SER A 166 -21.36 5.65 10.10
C SER A 166 -21.69 6.45 11.36
N SER A 167 -21.10 6.06 12.48
CA SER A 167 -21.12 6.83 13.71
C SER A 167 -20.08 7.95 13.65
N GLY A 168 -20.48 9.15 13.29
CA GLY A 168 -19.61 10.31 13.15
C GLY A 168 -19.20 10.63 11.70
N THR A 169 -18.22 11.50 11.54
CA THR A 169 -17.71 11.88 10.21
C THR A 169 -16.74 10.85 9.68
N PRO A 170 -17.03 10.18 8.54
CA PRO A 170 -16.11 9.22 7.97
C PRO A 170 -14.76 9.85 7.59
N GLU A 171 -13.68 9.13 7.87
CA GLU A 171 -12.33 9.54 7.50
C GLU A 171 -12.04 9.24 6.02
N VAL A 172 -11.41 10.20 5.34
CA VAL A 172 -11.01 10.03 3.94
C VAL A 172 -9.53 9.66 3.89
N ASN A 173 -9.24 8.43 3.54
CA ASN A 173 -7.88 7.95 3.32
C ASN A 173 -7.48 8.13 1.85
N ASN A 174 -6.53 9.03 1.62
CA ASN A 174 -6.02 9.29 0.28
C ASN A 174 -4.84 8.35 -0.03
N TYR A 175 -5.05 7.43 -0.95
CA TYR A 175 -3.96 6.60 -1.46
C TYR A 175 -3.20 7.33 -2.57
N PRO A 176 -1.85 7.22 -2.63
CA PRO A 176 -1.04 7.97 -3.60
C PRO A 176 -1.40 7.73 -5.07
N PHE A 177 -2.08 6.64 -5.36
CA PHE A 177 -2.48 6.23 -6.72
C PHE A 177 -3.95 6.52 -7.04
N THR A 178 -4.71 7.14 -6.14
CA THR A 178 -6.13 7.42 -6.36
C THR A 178 -6.39 8.91 -6.49
N THR A 179 -7.28 9.29 -7.43
CA THR A 179 -7.78 10.67 -7.56
C THR A 179 -8.90 10.97 -6.56
N ARG A 180 -9.50 9.93 -5.99
CA ARG A 180 -10.51 10.01 -4.92
C ARG A 180 -10.07 9.08 -3.80
N GLY A 181 -10.06 9.56 -2.56
CA GLY A 181 -9.75 8.75 -1.39
C GLY A 181 -10.76 7.62 -1.19
N MET A 182 -10.33 6.59 -0.50
CA MET A 182 -11.22 5.60 0.08
C MET A 182 -11.75 6.17 1.39
N THR A 183 -13.05 6.14 1.59
CA THR A 183 -13.65 6.63 2.83
C THR A 183 -13.84 5.47 3.80
N LEU A 184 -13.33 5.63 5.02
CA LEU A 184 -13.54 4.72 6.13
C LEU A 184 -14.49 5.35 7.12
N GLY A 185 -15.62 4.71 7.36
CA GLY A 185 -16.54 5.03 8.43
C GLY A 185 -16.37 4.06 9.59
N HIS A 186 -16.64 4.53 10.80
CA HIS A 186 -16.68 3.69 11.98
C HIS A 186 -18.12 3.34 12.33
N LEU A 187 -18.34 2.10 12.75
CA LEU A 187 -19.62 1.62 13.25
C LEU A 187 -19.46 1.30 14.73
N GLN A 188 -20.35 1.83 15.55
CA GLN A 188 -20.38 1.56 16.99
C GLN A 188 -21.70 0.87 17.34
N TYR A 189 -21.62 -0.25 18.03
CA TYR A 189 -22.79 -0.98 18.54
C TYR A 189 -22.71 -1.05 20.06
N GLU A 190 -23.75 -0.58 20.76
CA GLU A 190 -23.79 -0.49 22.24
C GLU A 190 -23.58 -1.83 22.94
N ASP A 191 -24.03 -2.93 22.31
CA ASP A 191 -23.95 -4.29 22.84
C ASP A 191 -22.59 -4.96 22.59
N TRP A 192 -21.69 -4.30 21.90
CA TRP A 192 -20.36 -4.84 21.64
C TRP A 192 -19.38 -4.29 22.67
N ALA A 193 -18.96 -5.14 23.61
CA ALA A 193 -18.03 -4.76 24.68
C ALA A 193 -16.67 -4.22 24.17
N GLU A 194 -16.40 -4.32 22.84
CA GLU A 194 -15.12 -4.02 22.17
C GLU A 194 -15.35 -3.45 20.76
N GLY A 195 -16.20 -2.55 20.64
CA GLY A 195 -17.06 -2.18 19.56
C GLY A 195 -16.59 -1.29 18.46
N GLN A 196 -15.39 -1.31 17.93
CA GLN A 196 -15.09 -0.60 16.68
C GLN A 196 -15.15 -1.57 15.49
N CYS A 197 -16.04 -1.27 14.54
CA CYS A 197 -16.08 -1.89 13.22
C CYS A 197 -15.91 -0.83 12.16
N GLN A 198 -15.46 -1.24 10.99
CA GLN A 198 -15.26 -0.31 9.87
C GLN A 198 -16.26 -0.59 8.74
N VAL A 199 -16.66 0.48 8.11
CA VAL A 199 -17.32 0.45 6.80
C VAL A 199 -16.41 1.15 5.78
N MET A 200 -16.08 0.44 4.71
CA MET A 200 -15.14 0.89 3.69
C MET A 200 -15.88 1.23 2.40
N ASP A 201 -15.87 2.53 2.03
CA ASP A 201 -16.35 2.97 0.71
C ASP A 201 -15.26 2.74 -0.32
N THR A 202 -15.51 1.85 -1.27
CA THR A 202 -14.56 1.56 -2.31
C THR A 202 -14.87 2.30 -3.61
N PRO A 203 -13.87 2.56 -4.44
CA PRO A 203 -14.08 3.05 -5.79
C PRO A 203 -15.01 2.13 -6.60
N GLY A 204 -15.78 2.73 -7.51
CA GLY A 204 -16.69 1.95 -8.37
C GLY A 204 -15.93 0.95 -9.25
N VAL A 205 -16.49 -0.26 -9.35
CA VAL A 205 -15.97 -1.33 -10.21
C VAL A 205 -16.78 -1.37 -11.50
N LEU A 206 -16.08 -1.50 -12.63
CA LEU A 206 -16.70 -1.65 -13.95
C LEU A 206 -16.61 -3.11 -14.43
N ASN A 207 -17.49 -3.47 -15.37
CA ASN A 207 -17.50 -4.78 -15.99
C ASN A 207 -16.39 -4.89 -17.04
N ARG A 208 -15.21 -5.34 -16.62
CA ARG A 208 -14.04 -5.55 -17.48
C ARG A 208 -13.09 -6.59 -16.89
N PRO A 209 -12.22 -7.21 -17.71
CA PRO A 209 -11.20 -8.16 -17.26
C PRO A 209 -10.26 -7.55 -16.21
N ASP A 210 -9.66 -8.38 -15.36
CA ASP A 210 -8.77 -7.94 -14.29
C ASP A 210 -7.54 -7.19 -14.81
N GLU A 211 -7.04 -7.54 -16.01
CA GLU A 211 -5.87 -6.93 -16.67
C GLU A 211 -6.14 -5.49 -17.13
N GLU A 212 -7.41 -5.16 -17.39
CA GLU A 212 -7.83 -3.82 -17.82
C GLU A 212 -8.26 -2.92 -16.66
N ARG A 213 -8.24 -3.44 -15.41
CA ARG A 213 -8.64 -2.68 -14.23
C ARG A 213 -7.63 -1.60 -13.91
N ASN A 214 -8.15 -0.44 -13.55
CA ASN A 214 -7.31 0.62 -13.01
C ASN A 214 -6.91 0.33 -11.55
N GLU A 215 -6.01 1.14 -11.00
CA GLU A 215 -5.51 0.98 -9.65
C GLU A 215 -6.61 1.05 -8.58
N MET A 216 -7.65 1.84 -8.83
CA MET A 216 -8.78 2.01 -7.91
C MET A 216 -9.66 0.75 -7.85
N GLU A 217 -9.97 0.16 -9.00
CA GLU A 217 -10.70 -1.11 -9.08
C GLU A 217 -9.89 -2.27 -8.51
N SER A 218 -8.58 -2.27 -8.75
CA SER A 218 -7.65 -3.25 -8.20
C SER A 218 -7.60 -3.17 -6.67
N LEU A 219 -7.67 -1.97 -6.10
CA LEU A 219 -7.76 -1.75 -4.66
C LEU A 219 -9.04 -2.35 -4.06
N THR A 220 -10.19 -2.15 -4.73
CA THR A 220 -11.46 -2.74 -4.32
C THR A 220 -11.39 -4.27 -4.30
N LEU A 221 -10.83 -4.88 -5.34
CA LEU A 221 -10.66 -6.34 -5.39
C LEU A 221 -9.67 -6.85 -4.34
N ALA A 222 -8.57 -6.11 -4.11
CA ALA A 222 -7.58 -6.47 -3.10
C ALA A 222 -8.18 -6.48 -1.69
N SER A 223 -9.06 -5.52 -1.36
CA SER A 223 -9.76 -5.50 -0.07
C SER A 223 -10.67 -6.73 0.13
N MET A 224 -11.34 -7.18 -0.94
CA MET A 224 -12.15 -8.40 -0.89
C MET A 224 -11.30 -9.68 -0.90
N LEU A 225 -10.14 -9.68 -1.54
CA LEU A 225 -9.30 -10.87 -1.68
C LEU A 225 -8.48 -11.14 -0.43
N HIS A 226 -7.87 -10.12 0.12
CA HIS A 226 -6.83 -10.24 1.15
C HIS A 226 -7.31 -9.92 2.57
N LEU A 227 -8.42 -9.17 2.72
CA LEU A 227 -8.97 -8.87 4.05
C LEU A 227 -10.17 -9.78 4.35
N PRO A 228 -10.34 -10.24 5.60
CA PRO A 228 -11.55 -10.94 6.03
C PRO A 228 -12.69 -9.92 6.21
N THR A 229 -13.37 -9.59 5.10
CA THR A 229 -14.41 -8.56 5.06
C THR A 229 -15.77 -9.17 4.74
N ALA A 230 -16.85 -8.54 5.23
CA ALA A 230 -18.18 -8.68 4.68
C ALA A 230 -18.34 -7.80 3.45
N VAL A 231 -19.25 -8.15 2.55
CA VAL A 231 -19.48 -7.41 1.30
C VAL A 231 -20.92 -6.88 1.27
N MET A 232 -21.03 -5.57 1.06
CA MET A 232 -22.30 -4.92 0.72
C MET A 232 -22.25 -4.53 -0.75
N PHE A 233 -23.00 -5.24 -1.59
CA PHE A 233 -23.06 -4.89 -3.00
C PHE A 233 -24.22 -3.93 -3.26
N VAL A 234 -23.89 -2.73 -3.76
CA VAL A 234 -24.86 -1.64 -3.97
C VAL A 234 -25.23 -1.56 -5.44
N LEU A 235 -26.54 -1.63 -5.70
CA LEU A 235 -27.18 -1.52 -7.01
C LEU A 235 -28.05 -0.25 -7.06
N ASP A 236 -28.04 0.43 -8.19
CA ASP A 236 -28.99 1.48 -8.53
C ASP A 236 -29.83 1.05 -9.73
N LEU A 237 -31.10 0.75 -9.50
CA LEU A 237 -32.04 0.28 -10.51
C LEU A 237 -32.88 1.42 -11.14
N THR A 238 -32.55 2.67 -10.85
CA THR A 238 -33.24 3.84 -11.45
C THR A 238 -32.78 4.14 -12.87
N GLY A 239 -31.66 3.54 -13.33
CA GLY A 239 -31.05 3.85 -14.62
C GLY A 239 -30.25 5.16 -14.66
N ASN A 240 -30.18 5.91 -13.55
CA ASN A 240 -29.58 7.27 -13.49
C ASN A 240 -28.08 7.29 -13.13
N SER A 241 -27.42 6.12 -13.00
CA SER A 241 -26.00 6.05 -12.63
C SER A 241 -25.01 6.26 -13.78
N GLY A 242 -25.49 6.51 -14.99
CA GLY A 242 -24.69 6.75 -16.20
C GLY A 242 -24.47 5.50 -17.06
N ALA A 243 -24.04 5.68 -18.31
CA ALA A 243 -23.95 4.64 -19.33
C ALA A 243 -23.02 3.46 -18.91
N LEU A 244 -21.91 3.74 -18.24
CA LEU A 244 -20.97 2.69 -17.78
C LEU A 244 -21.52 1.90 -16.57
N SER A 245 -22.54 2.41 -15.92
CA SER A 245 -23.21 1.85 -14.74
C SER A 245 -24.66 1.43 -15.07
N SER A 246 -24.92 0.98 -16.30
CA SER A 246 -26.23 0.44 -16.68
C SER A 246 -26.65 -0.69 -15.72
N ILE A 247 -27.95 -0.90 -15.54
CA ILE A 247 -28.48 -1.93 -14.63
C ILE A 247 -27.91 -3.31 -15.02
N GLU A 248 -27.86 -3.61 -16.32
CA GLU A 248 -27.26 -4.83 -16.84
C GLU A 248 -25.80 -5.02 -16.39
N ASN A 249 -24.96 -3.98 -16.59
CA ASN A 249 -23.56 -4.02 -16.17
C ASN A 249 -23.41 -4.21 -14.65
N GLN A 250 -24.26 -3.54 -13.84
CA GLN A 250 -24.26 -3.70 -12.38
C GLN A 250 -24.55 -5.14 -11.97
N ILE A 251 -25.53 -5.80 -12.60
CA ILE A 251 -25.91 -7.19 -12.33
C ILE A 251 -24.78 -8.14 -12.75
N GLN A 252 -24.15 -7.91 -13.90
CA GLN A 252 -23.02 -8.72 -14.36
C GLN A 252 -21.83 -8.60 -13.40
N ILE A 253 -21.47 -7.40 -12.95
CA ILE A 253 -20.41 -7.16 -11.95
C ILE A 253 -20.75 -7.92 -10.66
N ARG A 254 -21.97 -7.76 -10.15
CA ARG A 254 -22.46 -8.43 -8.95
C ARG A 254 -22.31 -9.93 -9.05
N ASN A 255 -22.80 -10.54 -10.14
CA ASN A 255 -22.77 -11.98 -10.35
C ASN A 255 -21.33 -12.51 -10.45
N GLY A 256 -20.46 -11.80 -11.17
CA GLY A 256 -19.03 -12.14 -11.28
C GLY A 256 -18.32 -12.10 -9.91
N LEU A 257 -18.54 -11.06 -9.14
CA LEU A 257 -17.95 -10.94 -7.80
C LEU A 257 -18.54 -11.95 -6.81
N ARG A 258 -19.86 -12.20 -6.83
CA ARG A 258 -20.48 -13.20 -5.97
C ARG A 258 -19.97 -14.61 -6.26
N ALA A 259 -19.78 -14.95 -7.53
CA ALA A 259 -19.19 -16.22 -7.95
C ALA A 259 -17.73 -16.37 -7.51
N ARG A 260 -16.96 -15.26 -7.54
CA ARG A 260 -15.55 -15.25 -7.10
C ARG A 260 -15.40 -15.35 -5.58
N PHE A 261 -16.36 -14.81 -4.81
CA PHE A 261 -16.33 -14.75 -3.34
C PHE A 261 -17.57 -15.43 -2.69
N PRO A 262 -17.82 -16.72 -2.95
CA PRO A 262 -19.07 -17.37 -2.54
C PRO A 262 -19.22 -17.53 -1.02
N LYS A 263 -18.11 -17.55 -0.29
CA LYS A 263 -18.06 -17.77 1.18
C LYS A 263 -18.09 -16.48 2.00
N ARG A 264 -18.03 -15.30 1.37
CA ARG A 264 -18.06 -14.05 2.12
C ARG A 264 -19.46 -13.74 2.64
N PRO A 265 -19.61 -13.24 3.88
CA PRO A 265 -20.84 -12.62 4.33
C PRO A 265 -21.24 -11.53 3.32
N TRP A 266 -22.51 -11.57 2.87
CA TRP A 266 -22.93 -10.76 1.73
C TRP A 266 -24.34 -10.22 1.91
N VAL A 267 -24.54 -8.97 1.51
CA VAL A 267 -25.84 -8.36 1.33
C VAL A 267 -25.90 -7.61 0.00
N ASP A 268 -26.99 -7.77 -0.72
CA ASP A 268 -27.33 -6.96 -1.87
C ASP A 268 -28.23 -5.81 -1.43
N VAL A 269 -27.92 -4.59 -1.85
CA VAL A 269 -28.64 -3.37 -1.51
C VAL A 269 -29.07 -2.66 -2.78
N ILE A 270 -30.35 -2.39 -2.92
CA ILE A 270 -30.92 -1.51 -3.94
C ILE A 270 -31.04 -0.12 -3.32
N SER A 271 -30.16 0.76 -3.75
CA SER A 271 -30.10 2.15 -3.30
C SER A 271 -31.13 3.03 -4.00
N LYS A 272 -31.33 4.26 -3.50
CA LYS A 272 -32.24 5.26 -4.08
C LYS A 272 -33.66 4.73 -4.24
N ALA A 273 -34.11 3.96 -3.23
CA ALA A 273 -35.42 3.32 -3.25
C ALA A 273 -36.60 4.30 -3.24
N ASP A 274 -36.35 5.57 -2.95
CA ASP A 274 -37.29 6.70 -3.07
C ASP A 274 -37.57 7.13 -4.52
N LEU A 275 -36.71 6.73 -5.47
CA LEU A 275 -36.85 7.09 -6.87
C LEU A 275 -37.59 6.01 -7.67
N PRO A 276 -38.32 6.39 -8.72
CA PRO A 276 -39.01 5.42 -9.57
C PRO A 276 -38.01 4.51 -10.31
N MET A 277 -38.38 3.25 -10.42
CA MET A 277 -37.67 2.24 -11.19
C MET A 277 -38.56 1.76 -12.33
N ASP A 278 -37.98 1.59 -13.51
CA ASP A 278 -38.72 1.03 -14.65
C ASP A 278 -38.93 -0.47 -14.44
N GLN A 279 -40.17 -0.84 -14.03
CA GLN A 279 -40.52 -2.23 -13.79
C GLN A 279 -40.62 -3.07 -15.08
N GLU A 280 -40.70 -2.43 -16.25
CA GLU A 280 -40.75 -3.10 -17.54
C GLU A 280 -39.33 -3.43 -18.08
N ASP A 281 -38.27 -2.82 -17.48
CA ASP A 281 -36.89 -3.13 -17.87
C ASP A 281 -36.54 -4.58 -17.46
N PRO A 282 -36.21 -5.45 -18.43
CA PRO A 282 -35.82 -6.82 -18.15
C PRO A 282 -34.60 -6.95 -17.22
N ALA A 283 -33.77 -5.91 -17.13
CA ALA A 283 -32.63 -5.90 -16.22
C ALA A 283 -33.06 -5.70 -14.78
N VAL A 284 -34.09 -4.88 -14.50
CA VAL A 284 -34.68 -4.74 -13.16
C VAL A 284 -35.27 -6.06 -12.66
N ALA A 285 -35.91 -6.84 -13.55
CA ALA A 285 -36.46 -8.15 -13.19
C ALA A 285 -35.39 -9.17 -12.77
N ARG A 286 -34.12 -8.96 -13.15
CA ARG A 286 -32.97 -9.81 -12.77
C ARG A 286 -32.27 -9.34 -11.48
N ALA A 287 -32.81 -8.35 -10.80
CA ALA A 287 -32.29 -7.92 -9.52
C ALA A 287 -32.24 -9.08 -8.50
N PRO A 288 -31.25 -9.12 -7.61
CA PRO A 288 -31.12 -10.22 -6.64
C PRO A 288 -32.37 -10.34 -5.77
N ALA A 289 -32.93 -11.54 -5.69
CA ALA A 289 -34.02 -11.82 -4.75
C ALA A 289 -33.55 -11.63 -3.30
N GLY A 290 -34.31 -10.89 -2.49
CA GLY A 290 -33.95 -10.57 -1.10
C GLY A 290 -33.00 -9.41 -0.92
N ALA A 291 -32.71 -8.63 -1.98
CA ALA A 291 -31.97 -7.37 -1.85
C ALA A 291 -32.74 -6.37 -0.99
N LEU A 292 -32.03 -5.71 -0.05
CA LEU A 292 -32.60 -4.67 0.79
C LEU A 292 -32.79 -3.39 -0.02
N LYS A 293 -33.97 -2.82 0.03
CA LYS A 293 -34.28 -1.52 -0.58
C LYS A 293 -33.96 -0.41 0.40
N VAL A 294 -33.09 0.51 0.03
CA VAL A 294 -32.58 1.55 0.90
C VAL A 294 -32.65 2.92 0.23
N SER A 295 -33.13 3.91 0.95
CA SER A 295 -33.03 5.32 0.59
C SER A 295 -32.38 6.11 1.72
N VAL A 296 -31.31 6.82 1.40
CA VAL A 296 -30.67 7.75 2.34
C VAL A 296 -31.45 9.07 2.41
N ALA A 297 -32.28 9.38 1.41
CA ALA A 297 -33.02 10.62 1.33
C ALA A 297 -34.19 10.66 2.34
N ASP A 298 -34.90 9.55 2.51
CA ASP A 298 -36.08 9.44 3.39
C ASP A 298 -35.89 8.46 4.56
N GLY A 299 -34.75 7.78 4.63
CA GLY A 299 -34.43 6.82 5.70
C GLY A 299 -34.99 5.40 5.48
N THR A 300 -35.68 5.13 4.38
CA THR A 300 -36.26 3.82 4.10
C THR A 300 -35.20 2.72 4.13
N GLY A 301 -35.45 1.63 4.87
CA GLY A 301 -34.63 0.43 4.93
C GLY A 301 -33.27 0.58 5.63
N LEU A 302 -32.93 1.75 6.18
CA LEU A 302 -31.65 1.95 6.88
C LEU A 302 -31.54 1.09 8.15
N ALA A 303 -32.59 0.98 8.94
CA ALA A 303 -32.57 0.16 10.16
C ALA A 303 -32.37 -1.34 9.85
N ASP A 304 -33.03 -1.87 8.80
CA ASP A 304 -32.86 -3.25 8.36
C ASP A 304 -31.44 -3.47 7.82
N LEU A 305 -30.90 -2.49 7.12
CA LEU A 305 -29.52 -2.51 6.63
C LEU A 305 -28.50 -2.55 7.79
N GLU A 306 -28.67 -1.69 8.80
CA GLU A 306 -27.78 -1.67 9.98
C GLU A 306 -27.83 -2.98 10.75
N ALA A 307 -29.01 -3.56 10.95
CA ALA A 307 -29.18 -4.87 11.58
C ALA A 307 -28.45 -5.97 10.78
N ARG A 308 -28.61 -5.98 9.45
CA ARG A 308 -27.93 -6.95 8.58
C ARG A 308 -26.41 -6.78 8.55
N VAL A 309 -25.93 -5.53 8.54
CA VAL A 309 -24.49 -5.23 8.62
C VAL A 309 -23.92 -5.73 9.94
N LYS A 310 -24.61 -5.52 11.06
CA LYS A 310 -24.20 -6.03 12.38
C LYS A 310 -24.03 -7.56 12.37
N GLU A 311 -25.00 -8.32 11.84
CA GLU A 311 -24.90 -9.78 11.71
C GLU A 311 -23.65 -10.19 10.90
N MET A 312 -23.46 -9.59 9.73
CA MET A 312 -22.31 -9.90 8.87
C MET A 312 -20.96 -9.57 9.52
N LEU A 313 -20.90 -8.51 10.33
CA LEU A 313 -19.68 -8.15 11.07
C LEU A 313 -19.38 -9.13 12.21
N LEU A 314 -20.40 -9.74 12.82
CA LEU A 314 -20.20 -10.86 13.77
C LEU A 314 -19.52 -12.05 13.07
N ASP A 315 -19.99 -12.44 11.88
CA ASP A 315 -19.36 -13.52 11.11
C ASP A 315 -17.90 -13.20 10.79
N VAL A 316 -17.60 -11.96 10.42
CA VAL A 316 -16.22 -11.50 10.16
C VAL A 316 -15.37 -11.56 11.43
N ARG A 317 -15.92 -11.17 12.58
CA ARG A 317 -15.22 -11.21 13.87
C ARG A 317 -14.85 -12.64 14.27
N GLU A 318 -15.74 -13.59 14.05
CA GLU A 318 -15.45 -15.02 14.28
C GLU A 318 -14.27 -15.49 13.43
N VAL A 319 -14.24 -15.11 12.15
CA VAL A 319 -13.12 -15.43 11.25
C VAL A 319 -11.82 -14.80 11.74
N LEU A 320 -11.83 -13.51 12.11
CA LEU A 320 -10.66 -12.81 12.64
C LEU A 320 -10.14 -13.47 13.92
N SER A 321 -11.02 -13.88 14.83
CA SER A 321 -10.66 -14.60 16.04
C SER A 321 -10.02 -15.96 15.73
N ALA A 322 -10.60 -16.69 14.77
CA ALA A 322 -10.09 -18.00 14.36
C ALA A 322 -8.69 -17.96 13.75
N ILE A 323 -8.33 -16.87 13.06
CA ILE A 323 -7.00 -16.67 12.45
C ILE A 323 -6.03 -15.90 13.36
N GLY A 324 -6.43 -15.54 14.59
CA GLY A 324 -5.58 -14.87 15.57
C GLY A 324 -5.30 -13.39 15.25
N LEU A 325 -6.13 -12.76 14.42
CA LEU A 325 -6.04 -11.35 14.06
C LEU A 325 -7.06 -10.46 14.79
N ALA A 326 -7.99 -11.03 15.58
CA ALA A 326 -8.89 -10.21 16.38
C ALA A 326 -8.07 -9.42 17.41
N GLU A 327 -8.17 -8.08 17.37
CA GLU A 327 -7.59 -7.24 18.40
C GLU A 327 -8.33 -7.53 19.72
N GLY A 328 -7.60 -8.04 20.72
CA GLY A 328 -8.10 -8.12 22.08
C GLY A 328 -8.24 -6.71 22.68
N PRO A 329 -9.04 -6.56 23.76
CA PRO A 329 -9.21 -5.27 24.42
C PRO A 329 -7.86 -4.77 24.97
N GLY A 330 -7.24 -3.80 24.30
CA GLY A 330 -6.06 -3.10 24.82
C GLY A 330 -4.71 -3.35 24.15
N GLY A 331 -4.65 -3.91 22.96
CA GLY A 331 -3.39 -4.09 22.23
C GLY A 331 -2.78 -2.80 21.68
N ARG A 332 -2.30 -1.89 22.54
CA ARG A 332 -1.20 -1.00 22.20
C ARG A 332 0.05 -1.88 22.14
N VAL A 333 0.59 -2.06 20.96
CA VAL A 333 2.00 -2.47 20.84
C VAL A 333 2.82 -1.30 21.35
N GLU A 334 3.15 -1.34 22.64
CA GLU A 334 4.21 -0.51 23.16
C GLU A 334 5.49 -0.98 22.47
N GLY A 335 5.95 -0.16 21.52
CA GLY A 335 7.30 -0.27 20.99
C GLY A 335 8.25 -0.13 22.19
N GLU A 336 8.85 -1.24 22.61
CA GLU A 336 9.97 -1.22 23.52
C GLU A 336 11.08 -0.36 22.93
N GLY A 337 11.09 0.90 23.33
CA GLY A 337 12.25 1.76 23.27
C GLY A 337 13.25 1.27 24.29
N SER A 338 14.11 0.33 23.93
CA SER A 338 15.31 0.07 24.70
C SER A 338 16.25 1.26 24.55
N GLY A 339 16.19 2.19 25.49
CA GLY A 339 17.27 3.11 25.79
C GLY A 339 18.44 2.33 26.41
N GLY A 340 19.65 2.65 25.97
CA GLY A 340 20.93 2.12 26.44
C GLY A 340 22.03 2.57 25.50
#